data_f2b1b21c0474b8f97b25fb1d892ebcec
#
_entry.id   f2b1b21c0474b8f97b25fb1d892ebcec
#
_cell.length_a   1.000
_cell.length_b   1.000
_cell.length_c   1.000
_cell.angle_alpha   90.00
_cell.angle_beta   90.00
_cell.angle_gamma   90.00
#
_symmetry.space_group_name_H-M   'P 1'
#
loop_
_entity.id
_entity.type
_entity.pdbx_description
1 polymer ?
#
loop_
_entity_poly.entity_id
_entity_poly.type
_entity_poly.pdbx_seq_one_letter_code
_entity_poly.pdbx_strand_id
1 'polypeptide(L)'
;LDSASEFESVVIPDKTQYRVFFTKAAQAQGSTQGVICVMKGQSFEFSKMKGIKPASTDTFISAGNVIILHGDYANGFVYRQESGNDFDGTIISGKYRSPDLTFGDAGIRKHMQRVIVNFEPESSIDADLFLRYDY
;
A
#
# COMPACT_ATOMS: atom_id res chain seq x y z
N LEU A 1 -6.75 19.66 7.58
CA LEU A 1 -6.98 18.40 8.35
C LEU A 1 -8.35 18.43 9.01
N ASP A 2 -9.40 18.70 8.21
CA ASP A 2 -10.75 18.65 8.73
C ASP A 2 -11.10 17.23 9.16
N SER A 3 -11.30 17.08 10.47
CA SER A 3 -11.94 15.93 11.12
C SER A 3 -11.36 14.54 10.87
N ALA A 4 -10.02 14.39 10.90
CA ALA A 4 -9.46 13.11 11.26
C ALA A 4 -9.82 12.85 12.72
N SER A 5 -10.64 11.85 12.98
CA SER A 5 -11.05 11.56 14.35
C SER A 5 -9.95 10.86 15.14
N GLU A 6 -9.05 10.14 14.46
CA GLU A 6 -8.00 9.37 15.10
C GLU A 6 -6.78 9.20 14.19
N PHE A 7 -5.62 9.19 14.82
CA PHE A 7 -4.34 8.86 14.19
C PHE A 7 -3.78 7.64 14.91
N GLU A 8 -3.48 6.61 14.13
CA GLU A 8 -2.81 5.43 14.64
C GLU A 8 -1.51 5.21 13.90
N SER A 9 -0.53 4.65 14.60
CA SER A 9 0.76 4.36 13.97
C SER A 9 1.38 3.09 14.52
N VAL A 10 2.15 2.43 13.67
CA VAL A 10 2.84 1.19 14.04
C VAL A 10 4.23 1.15 13.42
N VAL A 11 5.19 0.65 14.19
CA VAL A 11 6.56 0.36 13.75
C VAL A 11 6.67 -1.13 13.44
N ILE A 12 7.26 -1.46 12.31
CA ILE A 12 7.51 -2.84 11.88
C ILE A 12 9.03 -3.01 11.72
N PRO A 13 9.70 -3.50 12.77
CA PRO A 13 11.17 -3.48 12.82
C PRO A 13 11.85 -4.35 11.75
N ASP A 14 11.32 -5.52 11.46
CA ASP A 14 11.87 -6.47 10.48
C ASP A 14 11.85 -5.93 9.05
N LYS A 15 10.91 -5.00 8.76
CA LYS A 15 10.78 -4.34 7.46
C LYS A 15 11.35 -2.92 7.44
N THR A 16 11.89 -2.44 8.56
CA THR A 16 12.30 -1.03 8.72
C THR A 16 11.21 -0.07 8.25
N GLN A 17 9.97 -0.39 8.59
CA GLN A 17 8.77 0.36 8.21
C GLN A 17 8.14 1.08 9.39
N TYR A 18 7.62 2.26 9.08
CA TYR A 18 6.71 3.01 9.93
C TYR A 18 5.42 3.28 9.15
N ARG A 19 4.27 2.94 9.73
CA ARG A 19 2.97 3.16 9.11
C ARG A 19 2.16 4.11 9.96
N VAL A 20 1.54 5.10 9.31
CA VAL A 20 0.61 6.03 9.94
C VAL A 20 -0.72 5.93 9.24
N PHE A 21 -1.79 5.84 10.02
CA PHE A 21 -3.16 5.75 9.52
C PHE A 21 -3.95 6.98 9.93
N PHE A 22 -4.75 7.47 9.00
CA PHE A 22 -5.64 8.60 9.17
C PHE A 22 -7.08 8.10 9.07
N THR A 23 -7.71 7.84 10.19
CA THR A 23 -9.06 7.31 10.24
C THR A 23 -10.05 8.43 10.44
N LYS A 24 -11.05 8.51 9.55
CA LYS A 24 -12.18 9.41 9.67
C LYS A 24 -13.44 8.60 9.97
N ALA A 25 -14.16 8.95 11.03
CA ALA A 25 -15.35 8.23 11.47
C ALA A 25 -16.44 8.09 10.39
N ALA A 26 -16.62 9.11 9.56
CA ALA A 26 -17.66 9.18 8.52
C ALA A 26 -17.22 8.57 7.17
N GLN A 27 -16.00 8.07 7.03
CA GLN A 27 -15.53 7.51 5.77
C GLN A 27 -15.88 6.02 5.62
N ALA A 28 -16.26 5.63 4.40
CA ALA A 28 -16.35 4.22 4.03
C ALA A 28 -14.99 3.53 4.21
N GLN A 29 -14.99 2.25 4.57
CA GLN A 29 -13.79 1.48 4.88
C GLN A 29 -12.71 1.55 3.79
N GLY A 30 -13.08 1.48 2.51
CA GLY A 30 -12.15 1.57 1.39
C GLY A 30 -11.54 2.95 1.12
N SER A 31 -11.97 3.99 1.82
CA SER A 31 -11.50 5.37 1.64
C SER A 31 -10.48 5.82 2.71
N THR A 32 -10.22 5.02 3.72
CA THR A 32 -9.19 5.33 4.72
C THR A 32 -7.82 5.38 4.08
N GLN A 33 -7.01 6.28 4.56
CA GLN A 33 -5.68 6.53 4.03
C GLN A 33 -4.62 6.25 5.09
N GLY A 34 -3.56 5.61 4.67
CA GLY A 34 -2.35 5.47 5.45
C GLY A 34 -1.14 5.85 4.63
N VAL A 35 -0.07 6.14 5.31
CA VAL A 35 1.25 6.38 4.71
C VAL A 35 2.20 5.35 5.30
N ILE A 36 2.90 4.65 4.42
CA ILE A 36 4.00 3.77 4.76
C ILE A 36 5.28 4.53 4.48
N CYS A 37 6.14 4.61 5.49
CA CYS A 37 7.50 5.11 5.39
C CYS A 37 8.45 3.93 5.54
N VAL A 38 9.33 3.72 4.58
CA VAL A 38 10.37 2.69 4.61
C VAL A 38 11.72 3.36 4.67
N MET A 39 12.55 2.98 5.63
CA MET A 39 13.92 3.44 5.69
C MET A 39 14.80 2.51 4.85
N LYS A 40 15.47 3.06 3.84
CA LYS A 40 16.36 2.35 2.93
C LYS A 40 17.75 3.00 2.92
N GLY A 41 18.64 2.46 3.74
CA GLY A 41 19.94 3.11 3.99
C GLY A 41 19.77 4.44 4.70
N GLN A 42 20.14 5.54 4.04
CA GLN A 42 19.99 6.92 4.57
C GLN A 42 18.80 7.67 3.96
N SER A 43 17.98 7.02 3.17
CA SER A 43 16.82 7.63 2.51
C SER A 43 15.51 7.04 3.03
N PHE A 44 14.43 7.82 2.84
CA PHE A 44 13.08 7.39 3.15
C PHE A 44 12.25 7.29 1.89
N GLU A 45 11.57 6.18 1.73
CA GLU A 45 10.59 5.97 0.65
C GLU A 45 9.18 5.99 1.25
N PHE A 46 8.26 6.67 0.57
CA PHE A 46 6.89 6.81 1.03
C PHE A 46 5.92 6.18 0.03
N SER A 47 4.95 5.44 0.54
CA SER A 47 3.84 4.92 -0.24
C SER A 47 2.51 5.15 0.47
N LYS A 48 1.42 5.15 -0.30
CA LYS A 48 0.07 5.26 0.26
C LYS A 48 -0.52 3.86 0.48
N MET A 49 -1.20 3.71 1.59
CA MET A 49 -1.97 2.52 1.92
C MET A 49 -3.45 2.88 2.00
N LYS A 50 -4.30 1.99 1.51
CA LYS A 50 -5.76 2.11 1.55
C LYS A 50 -6.36 0.77 1.95
N GLY A 51 -7.62 0.79 2.37
CA GLY A 51 -8.40 -0.43 2.59
C GLY A 51 -8.53 -0.85 4.05
N ILE A 52 -7.72 -0.31 4.96
CA ILE A 52 -7.83 -0.60 6.39
C ILE A 52 -8.20 0.64 7.18
N LYS A 53 -8.97 0.45 8.25
CA LYS A 53 -9.50 1.51 9.11
C LYS A 53 -9.18 1.18 10.58
N PRO A 54 -7.92 1.29 10.98
CA PRO A 54 -7.51 0.92 12.32
C PRO A 54 -7.99 1.95 13.35
N ALA A 55 -8.57 1.43 14.44
CA ALA A 55 -8.82 2.17 15.67
C ALA A 55 -7.64 2.04 16.64
N SER A 56 -6.88 0.95 16.51
CA SER A 56 -5.68 0.68 17.28
C SER A 56 -4.75 -0.20 16.47
N THR A 57 -3.44 -0.06 16.66
CA THR A 57 -2.44 -0.89 16.00
C THR A 57 -1.36 -1.31 16.97
N ASP A 58 -0.87 -2.53 16.82
CA ASP A 58 0.25 -3.02 17.62
C ASP A 58 1.06 -4.08 16.86
N THR A 59 2.29 -4.29 17.29
CA THR A 59 3.15 -5.36 16.81
C THR A 59 3.70 -6.18 17.97
N PHE A 60 3.78 -7.49 17.77
CA PHE A 60 4.47 -8.35 18.71
C PHE A 60 5.27 -9.43 17.97
N ILE A 61 6.23 -10.02 18.66
CA ILE A 61 7.07 -11.07 18.11
C ILE A 61 6.56 -12.43 18.63
N SER A 62 6.25 -13.33 17.71
CA SER A 62 5.87 -14.70 18.01
C SER A 62 6.67 -15.67 17.16
N ALA A 63 7.33 -16.63 17.80
CA ALA A 63 8.21 -17.60 17.12
C ALA A 63 9.21 -16.98 16.13
N GLY A 64 9.76 -15.81 16.48
CA GLY A 64 10.74 -15.09 15.64
C GLY A 64 10.14 -14.26 14.49
N ASN A 65 8.81 -14.25 14.34
CA ASN A 65 8.13 -13.46 13.32
C ASN A 65 7.43 -12.27 13.96
N VAL A 66 7.51 -11.12 13.30
CA VAL A 66 6.74 -9.94 13.67
C VAL A 66 5.31 -10.12 13.17
N ILE A 67 4.37 -10.04 14.09
CA ILE A 67 2.94 -10.09 13.81
C ILE A 67 2.37 -8.69 14.02
N ILE A 68 1.67 -8.18 13.01
CA ILE A 68 1.06 -6.87 13.02
C ILE A 68 -0.44 -7.05 13.17
N LEU A 69 -0.99 -6.45 14.19
CA LEU A 69 -2.44 -6.46 14.45
C LEU A 69 -3.03 -5.07 14.32
N HIS A 70 -4.30 -5.00 13.96
CA HIS A 70 -5.09 -3.79 14.12
C HIS A 70 -6.51 -4.13 14.54
N GLY A 71 -7.06 -3.33 15.44
CA GLY A 71 -8.48 -3.31 15.72
C GLY A 71 -9.19 -2.46 14.68
N ASP A 72 -10.22 -3.00 14.04
CA ASP A 72 -10.98 -2.25 13.04
C ASP A 72 -11.96 -1.30 13.70
N TYR A 73 -12.02 -0.08 13.17
CA TYR A 73 -12.91 0.97 13.69
C TYR A 73 -14.40 0.68 13.44
N ALA A 74 -14.71 -0.03 12.37
CA ALA A 74 -16.08 -0.16 11.89
C ALA A 74 -16.83 -1.36 12.48
N ASN A 75 -16.13 -2.50 12.70
CA ASN A 75 -16.77 -3.77 13.04
C ASN A 75 -16.33 -4.38 14.37
N GLY A 76 -15.33 -3.80 15.04
CA GLY A 76 -14.84 -4.27 16.34
C GLY A 76 -14.03 -5.56 16.29
N PHE A 77 -13.63 -6.03 15.09
CA PHE A 77 -12.75 -7.17 14.94
C PHE A 77 -11.28 -6.76 15.03
N VAL A 78 -10.44 -7.72 15.42
CA VAL A 78 -8.99 -7.59 15.36
C VAL A 78 -8.49 -8.40 14.19
N TYR A 79 -7.79 -7.71 13.28
CA TYR A 79 -7.21 -8.31 12.08
C TYR A 79 -5.70 -8.43 12.19
N ARG A 80 -5.18 -9.51 11.64
CA ARG A 80 -3.76 -9.67 11.40
C ARG A 80 -3.45 -9.10 10.01
N GLN A 81 -2.57 -8.10 9.97
CA GLN A 81 -2.09 -7.54 8.71
C GLN A 81 -1.08 -8.50 8.05
N GLU A 82 -0.99 -8.42 6.74
CA GLU A 82 -0.03 -9.20 5.95
C GLU A 82 -0.13 -10.71 6.17
N SER A 83 -1.35 -11.18 6.30
CA SER A 83 -1.65 -12.61 6.42
C SER A 83 -2.72 -12.96 5.40
N GLY A 84 -2.40 -13.90 4.50
CA GLY A 84 -3.27 -14.24 3.38
C GLY A 84 -3.11 -13.31 2.17
N ASN A 85 -3.94 -13.52 1.15
CA ASN A 85 -3.85 -12.87 -0.16
C ASN A 85 -5.06 -11.98 -0.46
N ASP A 86 -5.86 -11.68 0.54
CA ASP A 86 -7.07 -10.85 0.41
C ASP A 86 -7.29 -9.98 1.65
N PHE A 87 -8.27 -9.07 1.57
CA PHE A 87 -8.78 -8.33 2.70
C PHE A 87 -10.08 -9.00 3.19
N ASP A 88 -9.96 -9.99 4.05
CA ASP A 88 -11.09 -10.73 4.62
C ASP A 88 -12.07 -11.21 3.54
N GLY A 89 -11.54 -11.92 2.54
CA GLY A 89 -12.28 -12.41 1.36
C GLY A 89 -12.47 -11.40 0.23
N THR A 90 -11.98 -10.16 0.38
CA THR A 90 -12.05 -9.13 -0.66
C THR A 90 -10.73 -9.02 -1.41
N ILE A 91 -10.78 -9.08 -2.73
CA ILE A 91 -9.59 -9.00 -3.60
C ILE A 91 -8.82 -7.70 -3.35
N ILE A 92 -7.50 -7.83 -3.19
CA ILE A 92 -6.60 -6.69 -3.09
C ILE A 92 -6.35 -6.11 -4.48
N SER A 93 -6.77 -4.86 -4.72
CA SER A 93 -6.49 -4.13 -5.95
C SER A 93 -5.27 -3.24 -5.77
N GLY A 94 -4.21 -3.51 -6.54
CA GLY A 94 -3.01 -2.71 -6.60
C GLY A 94 -2.94 -1.89 -7.88
N LYS A 95 -2.39 -0.67 -7.81
CA LYS A 95 -2.13 0.17 -8.98
C LYS A 95 -0.71 0.72 -8.91
N TYR A 96 0.06 0.43 -9.92
CA TYR A 96 1.38 1.03 -10.13
C TYR A 96 1.32 2.00 -11.31
N ARG A 97 1.89 3.18 -11.14
CA ARG A 97 2.09 4.15 -12.22
C ARG A 97 3.56 4.53 -12.26
N SER A 98 4.23 4.26 -13.39
CA SER A 98 5.57 4.75 -13.60
C SER A 98 5.59 6.28 -13.76
N PRO A 99 6.70 6.95 -13.50
CA PRO A 99 6.92 8.30 -13.96
C PRO A 99 6.90 8.34 -15.50
N ASP A 100 6.78 9.54 -16.07
CA ASP A 100 6.81 9.73 -17.51
C ASP A 100 8.21 9.39 -18.04
N LEU A 101 8.26 8.50 -19.02
CA LEU A 101 9.50 7.98 -19.59
C LEU A 101 9.79 8.68 -20.91
N THR A 102 10.81 9.52 -20.95
CA THR A 102 11.24 10.22 -22.15
C THR A 102 12.09 9.37 -23.08
N PHE A 103 12.67 8.26 -22.60
CA PHE A 103 13.60 7.39 -23.33
C PHE A 103 14.73 8.15 -24.03
N GLY A 104 15.36 9.09 -23.30
CA GLY A 104 16.40 9.97 -23.75
C GLY A 104 15.87 11.34 -24.16
N ASP A 105 16.08 11.78 -25.40
CA ASP A 105 15.64 13.10 -25.88
C ASP A 105 14.12 13.17 -26.05
N ALA A 106 13.46 14.07 -25.33
CA ALA A 106 12.01 14.29 -25.40
C ALA A 106 11.54 14.86 -26.75
N GLY A 107 12.42 15.55 -27.51
CA GLY A 107 12.10 16.13 -28.81
C GLY A 107 12.08 15.13 -29.97
N ILE A 108 12.50 13.89 -29.73
CA ILE A 108 12.56 12.86 -30.76
C ILE A 108 11.35 11.94 -30.68
N ARG A 109 10.62 11.83 -31.79
CA ARG A 109 9.53 10.87 -31.91
C ARG A 109 10.04 9.42 -31.75
N LYS A 110 9.44 8.66 -30.85
CA LYS A 110 9.83 7.28 -30.57
C LYS A 110 8.73 6.32 -30.97
N HIS A 111 9.15 5.17 -31.46
CA HIS A 111 8.26 4.08 -31.82
C HIS A 111 8.45 2.94 -30.83
N MET A 112 7.44 2.70 -29.98
CA MET A 112 7.47 1.58 -29.03
C MET A 112 7.01 0.32 -29.75
N GLN A 113 7.86 -0.71 -29.78
CA GLN A 113 7.55 -1.98 -30.44
C GLN A 113 7.03 -3.03 -29.49
N ARG A 114 7.50 -3.02 -28.24
CA ARG A 114 7.14 -4.04 -27.26
C ARG A 114 7.24 -3.49 -25.84
N VAL A 115 6.29 -3.88 -25.00
CA VAL A 115 6.36 -3.77 -23.56
C VAL A 115 6.33 -5.18 -22.97
N ILE A 116 7.27 -5.47 -22.09
CA ILE A 116 7.32 -6.74 -21.37
C ILE A 116 7.18 -6.41 -19.89
N VAL A 117 6.20 -7.02 -19.25
CA VAL A 117 5.98 -6.90 -17.81
C VAL A 117 6.15 -8.29 -17.20
N ASN A 118 7.09 -8.41 -16.28
CA ASN A 118 7.33 -9.64 -15.56
C ASN A 118 6.68 -9.53 -14.18
N PHE A 119 5.89 -10.52 -13.83
CA PHE A 119 5.27 -10.66 -12.52
C PHE A 119 5.85 -11.90 -11.84
N GLU A 120 6.06 -11.80 -10.55
CA GLU A 120 6.31 -12.94 -9.67
C GLU A 120 5.06 -13.11 -8.79
N PRO A 121 4.07 -13.89 -9.25
CA PRO A 121 2.80 -13.99 -8.55
C PRO A 121 2.89 -14.93 -7.36
N GLU A 122 2.38 -14.52 -6.22
CA GLU A 122 2.15 -15.39 -5.07
C GLU A 122 0.83 -16.18 -5.19
N SER A 123 -0.06 -15.75 -6.10
CA SER A 123 -1.34 -16.38 -6.39
C SER A 123 -1.83 -16.02 -7.80
N SER A 124 -3.06 -16.38 -8.16
CA SER A 124 -3.69 -15.95 -9.43
C SER A 124 -3.77 -14.42 -9.49
N ILE A 125 -3.23 -13.82 -10.55
CA ILE A 125 -3.23 -12.38 -10.79
C ILE A 125 -4.05 -12.10 -12.05
N ASP A 126 -4.92 -11.09 -11.98
CA ASP A 126 -5.51 -10.42 -13.12
C ASP A 126 -4.90 -9.01 -13.20
N ALA A 127 -4.31 -8.66 -14.34
CA ALA A 127 -3.54 -7.43 -14.47
C ALA A 127 -3.81 -6.73 -15.81
N ASP A 128 -4.19 -5.45 -15.72
CA ASP A 128 -4.36 -4.57 -16.86
C ASP A 128 -3.14 -3.66 -17.05
N LEU A 129 -2.66 -3.55 -18.28
CA LEU A 129 -1.61 -2.62 -18.66
C LEU A 129 -2.18 -1.45 -19.46
N PHE A 130 -2.07 -0.24 -18.91
CA PHE A 130 -2.47 0.99 -19.59
C PHE A 130 -1.25 1.79 -20.02
N LEU A 131 -1.13 2.05 -21.30
CA LEU A 131 -0.11 2.95 -21.86
C LEU A 131 -0.74 4.32 -22.14
N ARG A 132 -0.10 5.37 -21.63
CA ARG A 132 -0.48 6.75 -21.93
C ARG A 132 0.62 7.38 -22.75
N TYR A 133 0.21 8.04 -23.82
CA TYR A 133 1.09 8.83 -24.66
C TYR A 133 0.72 10.29 -24.45
N ASP A 134 1.72 11.12 -24.17
CA ASP A 134 1.61 12.56 -24.23
C ASP A 134 2.06 13.00 -25.63
N TYR A 135 1.20 13.75 -26.32
CA TYR A 135 1.48 14.37 -27.61
C TYR A 135 1.65 15.87 -27.42
#